data_4522addb886dcc8fe30ac8806cecbf14
#
_entry.id   4522addb886dcc8fe30ac8806cecbf14
#
_cell.length_a   1.000
_cell.length_b   1.000
_cell.length_c   1.000
_cell.angle_alpha   90.00
_cell.angle_beta   90.00
_cell.angle_gamma   90.00
#
_symmetry.space_group_name_H-M   'P 1'
#
loop_
_entity.id
_entity.type
_entity.pdbx_description
1 polymer ?
#
loop_
_entity_poly.entity_id
_entity_poly.type
_entity_poly.pdbx_seq_one_letter_code
_entity_poly.pdbx_strand_id
1 'polypeptide(L)'
;MGEHGHWQKQTLFDNATRIPLIFSGPGIENGIRIPSSPVELIDIYPTLMDLTEIETPDHVVGKSLKKMLKDPNAIVRNSALTRWRNGYSIKTDRYRITKWGEDGELGYELYDHNSDKEELKNLANDSNYLSILDSLKQEIDVRIADAKLKPKGVGRQFEQKSYLKAPNLTPGDLYDKKGERTYIKPADE
;
A
#
# COMPACT_ATOMS: atom_id res chain seq x y z
N MET A 1 -12.27 -12.07 12.16
CA MET A 1 -11.04 -12.88 12.11
C MET A 1 -11.43 -14.30 11.76
N GLY A 2 -10.59 -15.03 11.04
CA GLY A 2 -10.92 -16.35 10.48
C GLY A 2 -11.33 -16.34 9.01
N GLU A 3 -11.58 -15.16 8.43
CA GLU A 3 -11.89 -15.02 7.00
C GLU A 3 -10.70 -15.49 6.16
N HIS A 4 -10.97 -16.17 5.07
CA HIS A 4 -9.95 -16.81 4.22
C HIS A 4 -8.99 -17.75 4.99
N GLY A 5 -9.39 -18.26 6.16
CA GLY A 5 -8.53 -19.08 7.02
C GLY A 5 -7.42 -18.29 7.75
N HIS A 6 -7.43 -16.96 7.68
CA HIS A 6 -6.43 -16.12 8.34
C HIS A 6 -6.92 -15.55 9.67
N TRP A 7 -6.10 -15.71 10.71
CA TRP A 7 -6.36 -15.18 12.06
C TRP A 7 -5.67 -13.87 12.34
N GLN A 8 -4.82 -13.39 11.42
CA GLN A 8 -4.06 -12.15 11.52
C GLN A 8 -4.37 -11.25 10.32
N LYS A 9 -4.00 -9.97 10.43
CA LYS A 9 -4.17 -8.96 9.39
C LYS A 9 -3.15 -9.02 8.24
N GLN A 10 -2.26 -9.98 8.26
CA GLN A 10 -1.14 -10.07 7.31
C GLN A 10 -1.57 -10.74 6.00
N THR A 11 -2.42 -10.06 5.25
CA THR A 11 -2.97 -10.51 3.98
C THR A 11 -3.20 -9.34 3.04
N LEU A 12 -3.44 -9.60 1.75
CA LEU A 12 -3.72 -8.59 0.73
C LEU A 12 -5.22 -8.45 0.41
N PHE A 13 -6.08 -9.18 1.11
CA PHE A 13 -7.54 -9.08 0.97
C PHE A 13 -8.11 -7.77 1.54
N ASP A 14 -9.33 -7.43 1.13
CA ASP A 14 -10.01 -6.19 1.51
C ASP A 14 -10.15 -6.03 3.04
N ASN A 15 -10.41 -7.11 3.75
CA ASN A 15 -10.52 -7.12 5.21
C ASN A 15 -9.25 -6.64 5.96
N ALA A 16 -8.08 -6.69 5.31
CA ALA A 16 -6.83 -6.21 5.87
C ALA A 16 -6.36 -4.86 5.28
N THR A 17 -6.76 -4.56 4.04
CA THR A 17 -6.27 -3.38 3.31
C THR A 17 -7.26 -2.21 3.32
N ARG A 18 -8.56 -2.48 3.52
CA ARG A 18 -9.59 -1.46 3.65
C ARG A 18 -9.65 -0.95 5.09
N ILE A 19 -8.88 0.08 5.36
CA ILE A 19 -8.82 0.73 6.67
C ILE A 19 -9.62 2.04 6.67
N PRO A 20 -10.21 2.45 7.81
CA PRO A 20 -10.82 3.77 7.94
C PRO A 20 -9.77 4.87 7.77
N LEU A 21 -10.08 5.88 6.95
CA LEU A 21 -9.31 7.10 6.83
C LEU A 21 -10.25 8.28 7.04
N ILE A 22 -10.02 9.05 8.10
CA ILE A 22 -10.89 10.14 8.53
C ILE A 22 -10.07 11.40 8.71
N PHE A 23 -10.49 12.49 8.07
CA PHE A 23 -9.95 13.82 8.29
C PHE A 23 -10.96 14.68 9.02
N SER A 24 -10.52 15.41 10.05
CA SER A 24 -11.32 16.36 10.79
C SER A 24 -10.44 17.56 11.18
N GLY A 25 -10.95 18.77 11.02
CA GLY A 25 -10.22 19.97 11.38
C GLY A 25 -10.76 21.23 10.70
N PRO A 26 -10.13 22.39 10.95
CA PRO A 26 -10.51 23.64 10.32
C PRO A 26 -10.46 23.55 8.79
N GLY A 27 -11.49 24.05 8.13
CA GLY A 27 -11.59 24.08 6.66
C GLY A 27 -11.96 22.74 6.01
N ILE A 28 -12.28 21.70 6.81
CA ILE A 28 -12.79 20.42 6.32
C ILE A 28 -14.30 20.40 6.52
N GLU A 29 -15.03 20.14 5.43
CA GLU A 29 -16.49 20.02 5.49
C GLU A 29 -16.90 18.76 6.26
N ASN A 30 -17.91 18.90 7.12
CA ASN A 30 -18.42 17.79 7.90
C ASN A 30 -19.32 16.87 7.05
N GLY A 31 -19.23 15.58 7.30
CA GLY A 31 -20.16 14.59 6.74
C GLY A 31 -19.89 14.18 5.29
N ILE A 32 -18.82 14.64 4.66
CA ILE A 32 -18.41 14.12 3.34
C ILE A 32 -17.95 12.67 3.50
N ARG A 33 -18.55 11.80 2.70
CA ARG A 33 -18.17 10.39 2.60
C ARG A 33 -17.79 10.07 1.16
N ILE A 34 -16.60 9.50 0.98
CA ILE A 34 -16.08 9.09 -0.32
C ILE A 34 -16.11 7.56 -0.36
N PRO A 35 -17.11 6.95 -1.04
CA PRO A 35 -17.40 5.53 -0.84
C PRO A 35 -16.46 4.58 -1.57
N SER A 36 -15.84 4.95 -2.69
CA SER A 36 -15.20 3.98 -3.59
C SER A 36 -13.85 4.39 -4.17
N SER A 37 -13.41 5.63 -4.02
CA SER A 37 -12.12 6.05 -4.58
C SER A 37 -10.95 5.46 -3.79
N PRO A 38 -10.03 4.76 -4.47
CA PRO A 38 -8.85 4.22 -3.81
C PRO A 38 -7.90 5.32 -3.37
N VAL A 39 -7.39 5.20 -2.15
CA VAL A 39 -6.39 6.08 -1.55
C VAL A 39 -5.31 5.25 -0.85
N GLU A 40 -4.15 5.84 -0.60
CA GLU A 40 -3.02 5.15 0.03
C GLU A 40 -2.58 5.90 1.29
N LEU A 41 -1.97 5.19 2.25
CA LEU A 41 -1.46 5.83 3.47
C LEU A 41 -0.39 6.89 3.18
N ILE A 42 0.36 6.75 2.09
CA ILE A 42 1.35 7.74 1.65
C ILE A 42 0.72 9.08 1.25
N ASP A 43 -0.60 9.11 1.01
CA ASP A 43 -1.34 10.32 0.66
C ASP A 43 -1.62 11.23 1.88
N ILE A 44 -1.50 10.70 3.09
CA ILE A 44 -1.76 11.47 4.32
C ILE A 44 -0.79 12.64 4.43
N TYR A 45 0.50 12.41 4.23
CA TYR A 45 1.51 13.45 4.40
C TYR A 45 1.29 14.63 3.44
N PRO A 46 1.23 14.46 2.11
CA PRO A 46 0.98 15.58 1.19
C PRO A 46 -0.40 16.21 1.40
N THR A 47 -1.39 15.48 1.91
CA THR A 47 -2.69 16.06 2.27
C THR A 47 -2.57 17.03 3.42
N LEU A 48 -1.82 16.67 4.48
CA LEU A 48 -1.60 17.56 5.62
C LEU A 48 -0.81 18.80 5.22
N MET A 49 0.23 18.62 4.39
CA MET A 49 1.02 19.75 3.87
C MET A 49 0.12 20.74 3.09
N ASP A 50 -0.71 20.21 2.20
CA ASP A 50 -1.64 21.02 1.38
C ASP A 50 -2.75 21.69 2.23
N LEU A 51 -3.23 21.04 3.27
CA LEU A 51 -4.21 21.63 4.20
C LEU A 51 -3.62 22.76 5.06
N THR A 52 -2.34 22.68 5.37
CA THR A 52 -1.61 23.68 6.18
C THR A 52 -0.85 24.70 5.33
N GLU A 53 -1.01 24.67 4.00
CA GLU A 53 -0.36 25.56 3.04
C GLU A 53 1.19 25.51 3.11
N ILE A 54 1.73 24.35 3.51
CA ILE A 54 3.18 24.10 3.51
C ILE A 54 3.54 23.36 2.23
N GLU A 55 4.63 23.78 1.59
CA GLU A 55 5.12 23.14 0.37
C GLU A 55 5.50 21.68 0.61
N THR A 56 4.99 20.81 -0.25
CA THR A 56 5.31 19.38 -0.18
C THR A 56 6.68 19.13 -0.81
N PRO A 57 7.62 18.47 -0.11
CA PRO A 57 8.93 18.20 -0.67
C PRO A 57 8.86 17.28 -1.92
N ASP A 58 9.74 17.51 -2.90
CA ASP A 58 9.78 16.80 -4.19
C ASP A 58 9.90 15.27 -4.09
N HIS A 59 10.43 14.76 -2.99
CA HIS A 59 10.60 13.32 -2.78
C HIS A 59 9.34 12.62 -2.32
N VAL A 60 8.28 13.37 -2.00
CA VAL A 60 7.00 12.78 -1.54
C VAL A 60 6.20 12.31 -2.75
N VAL A 61 5.95 11.00 -2.82
CA VAL A 61 5.25 10.37 -3.95
C VAL A 61 3.74 10.22 -3.74
N GLY A 62 3.25 10.47 -2.52
CA GLY A 62 1.83 10.51 -2.21
C GLY A 62 1.12 11.66 -2.92
N LYS A 63 -0.20 11.58 -2.98
CA LYS A 63 -1.05 12.60 -3.63
C LYS A 63 -1.97 13.24 -2.59
N SER A 64 -2.06 14.58 -2.59
CA SER A 64 -2.99 15.29 -1.71
C SER A 64 -4.45 14.89 -1.98
N LEU A 65 -5.16 14.56 -0.93
CA LEU A 65 -6.58 14.24 -0.93
C LEU A 65 -7.47 15.47 -0.70
N LYS A 66 -6.89 16.68 -0.59
CA LYS A 66 -7.62 17.93 -0.29
C LYS A 66 -8.80 18.17 -1.23
N LYS A 67 -8.66 17.80 -2.52
CA LYS A 67 -9.77 17.91 -3.48
C LYS A 67 -10.94 17.01 -3.11
N MET A 68 -10.65 15.78 -2.65
CA MET A 68 -11.67 14.81 -2.24
C MET A 68 -12.38 15.23 -0.95
N LEU A 69 -11.72 15.98 -0.08
CA LEU A 69 -12.32 16.52 1.15
C LEU A 69 -13.35 17.64 0.88
N LYS A 70 -13.39 18.17 -0.34
CA LYS A 70 -14.35 19.19 -0.79
C LYS A 70 -15.37 18.65 -1.78
N ASP A 71 -14.97 17.70 -2.61
CA ASP A 71 -15.80 17.10 -3.66
C ASP A 71 -15.73 15.57 -3.55
N PRO A 72 -16.82 14.90 -3.15
CA PRO A 72 -16.86 13.45 -3.02
C PRO A 72 -16.69 12.69 -4.35
N ASN A 73 -16.84 13.38 -5.49
CA ASN A 73 -16.63 12.80 -6.82
C ASN A 73 -15.21 13.00 -7.36
N ALA A 74 -14.35 13.73 -6.63
CA ALA A 74 -12.97 13.93 -7.05
C ALA A 74 -12.20 12.61 -7.00
N ILE A 75 -11.46 12.33 -8.07
CA ILE A 75 -10.61 11.15 -8.18
C ILE A 75 -9.14 11.63 -8.11
N VAL A 76 -8.36 11.02 -7.23
CA VAL A 76 -6.92 11.30 -7.07
C VAL A 76 -6.08 10.21 -7.71
N ARG A 77 -6.57 8.96 -7.67
CA ARG A 77 -5.93 7.80 -8.31
C ARG A 77 -6.94 6.75 -8.72
N ASN A 78 -6.59 5.91 -9.68
CA ASN A 78 -7.47 4.84 -10.17
C ASN A 78 -7.34 3.56 -9.34
N SER A 79 -6.17 3.35 -8.71
CA SER A 79 -5.92 2.16 -7.89
C SER A 79 -5.01 2.46 -6.70
N ALA A 80 -5.18 1.70 -5.62
CA ALA A 80 -4.30 1.70 -4.45
C ALA A 80 -3.43 0.45 -4.46
N LEU A 81 -2.11 0.63 -4.31
CA LEU A 81 -1.12 -0.45 -4.29
C LEU A 81 -0.78 -0.84 -2.86
N THR A 82 -0.78 -2.13 -2.61
CA THR A 82 -0.32 -2.73 -1.35
C THR A 82 0.65 -3.86 -1.63
N ARG A 83 1.69 -3.98 -0.81
CA ARG A 83 2.65 -5.09 -0.88
C ARG A 83 2.67 -5.87 0.43
N TRP A 84 2.67 -7.19 0.32
CA TRP A 84 2.94 -8.09 1.43
C TRP A 84 3.81 -9.26 0.98
N ARG A 85 4.98 -9.44 1.61
CA ARG A 85 5.97 -10.46 1.22
C ARG A 85 6.31 -10.35 -0.27
N ASN A 86 6.06 -11.42 -1.04
CA ASN A 86 6.24 -11.52 -2.49
C ASN A 86 4.98 -11.22 -3.30
N GLY A 87 3.91 -10.74 -2.65
CA GLY A 87 2.66 -10.37 -3.30
C GLY A 87 2.53 -8.86 -3.44
N TYR A 88 2.01 -8.43 -4.58
CA TYR A 88 1.56 -7.07 -4.85
C TYR A 88 0.09 -7.09 -5.20
N SER A 89 -0.69 -6.19 -4.62
CA SER A 89 -2.12 -6.07 -4.91
C SER A 89 -2.47 -4.64 -5.25
N ILE A 90 -3.26 -4.44 -6.31
CA ILE A 90 -3.95 -3.17 -6.53
C ILE A 90 -5.45 -3.35 -6.34
N LYS A 91 -6.07 -2.35 -5.69
CA LYS A 91 -7.51 -2.22 -5.54
C LYS A 91 -7.97 -1.01 -6.33
N THR A 92 -8.83 -1.23 -7.32
CA THR A 92 -9.57 -0.18 -8.03
C THR A 92 -10.89 0.12 -7.28
N ASP A 93 -11.77 0.91 -7.84
CA ASP A 93 -13.14 1.06 -7.32
C ASP A 93 -13.91 -0.28 -7.32
N ARG A 94 -13.73 -1.10 -8.35
CA ARG A 94 -14.46 -2.36 -8.55
C ARG A 94 -13.63 -3.61 -8.33
N TYR A 95 -12.41 -3.68 -8.91
CA TYR A 95 -11.62 -4.90 -8.95
C TYR A 95 -10.47 -4.87 -7.95
N ARG A 96 -10.11 -6.05 -7.49
CA ARG A 96 -8.80 -6.31 -6.89
C ARG A 96 -8.06 -7.34 -7.74
N ILE A 97 -6.81 -7.03 -8.08
CA ILE A 97 -5.86 -8.01 -8.61
C ILE A 97 -4.69 -8.13 -7.65
N THR A 98 -4.26 -9.36 -7.41
CA THR A 98 -3.01 -9.67 -6.68
C THR A 98 -2.09 -10.46 -7.59
N LYS A 99 -0.85 -9.99 -7.70
CA LYS A 99 0.25 -10.64 -8.42
C LYS A 99 1.17 -11.28 -7.39
N TRP A 100 1.39 -12.56 -7.48
CA TRP A 100 2.29 -13.33 -6.62
C TRP A 100 3.59 -13.67 -7.33
N GLY A 101 4.71 -13.38 -6.67
CA GLY A 101 6.04 -13.45 -7.27
C GLY A 101 6.44 -12.17 -8.01
N GLU A 102 7.72 -12.04 -8.32
CA GLU A 102 8.26 -10.83 -8.95
C GLU A 102 7.67 -10.63 -10.36
N ASP A 103 7.60 -11.72 -11.14
CA ASP A 103 7.08 -11.72 -12.52
C ASP A 103 5.68 -12.34 -12.62
N GLY A 104 5.04 -12.65 -11.48
CA GLY A 104 3.73 -13.31 -11.45
C GLY A 104 3.81 -14.83 -11.61
N GLU A 105 4.98 -15.41 -11.42
CA GLU A 105 5.27 -16.83 -11.58
C GLU A 105 4.55 -17.72 -10.58
N LEU A 106 4.09 -17.15 -9.46
CA LEU A 106 3.30 -17.85 -8.45
C LEU A 106 1.79 -17.69 -8.66
N GLY A 107 1.38 -16.99 -9.75
CA GLY A 107 0.00 -16.83 -10.14
C GLY A 107 -0.62 -15.49 -9.79
N TYR A 108 -1.91 -15.38 -10.13
CA TYR A 108 -2.72 -14.18 -9.92
C TYR A 108 -4.02 -14.52 -9.21
N GLU A 109 -4.53 -13.54 -8.47
CA GLU A 109 -5.90 -13.53 -7.97
C GLU A 109 -6.64 -12.33 -8.57
N LEU A 110 -7.91 -12.52 -8.91
CA LEU A 110 -8.80 -11.46 -9.39
C LEU A 110 -10.15 -11.57 -8.70
N TYR A 111 -10.64 -10.45 -8.17
CA TYR A 111 -11.94 -10.37 -7.50
C TYR A 111 -12.74 -9.20 -8.04
N ASP A 112 -14.06 -9.41 -8.21
CA ASP A 112 -15.02 -8.38 -8.64
C ASP A 112 -15.92 -7.99 -7.46
N HIS A 113 -15.67 -6.85 -6.86
CA HIS A 113 -16.40 -6.36 -5.69
C HIS A 113 -17.87 -5.97 -5.96
N ASN A 114 -18.29 -5.94 -7.21
CA ASN A 114 -19.72 -5.80 -7.52
C ASN A 114 -20.50 -7.08 -7.20
N SER A 115 -19.88 -8.25 -7.34
CA SER A 115 -20.51 -9.55 -7.12
C SER A 115 -19.95 -10.32 -5.92
N ASP A 116 -18.70 -10.03 -5.51
CA ASP A 116 -17.97 -10.75 -4.47
C ASP A 116 -17.16 -9.79 -3.61
N LYS A 117 -17.83 -9.14 -2.66
CA LYS A 117 -17.19 -8.19 -1.73
C LYS A 117 -16.27 -8.85 -0.72
N GLU A 118 -16.46 -10.13 -0.49
CA GLU A 118 -15.69 -10.92 0.47
C GLU A 118 -14.49 -11.62 -0.18
N GLU A 119 -14.30 -11.46 -1.50
CA GLU A 119 -13.16 -12.00 -2.25
C GLU A 119 -13.02 -13.52 -2.13
N LEU A 120 -14.15 -14.25 -2.19
CA LEU A 120 -14.20 -15.70 -2.00
C LEU A 120 -13.90 -16.48 -3.27
N LYS A 121 -14.19 -15.91 -4.46
CA LYS A 121 -14.03 -16.59 -5.74
C LYS A 121 -12.95 -15.92 -6.58
N ASN A 122 -11.80 -16.58 -6.73
CA ASN A 122 -10.76 -16.12 -7.64
C ASN A 122 -11.20 -16.28 -9.11
N LEU A 123 -11.26 -15.16 -9.83
CA LEU A 123 -11.68 -15.06 -11.24
C LEU A 123 -10.51 -15.05 -12.21
N ALA A 124 -9.25 -15.17 -11.75
CA ALA A 124 -8.07 -15.07 -12.62
C ALA A 124 -8.01 -16.12 -13.72
N ASN A 125 -8.71 -17.26 -13.54
CA ASN A 125 -8.78 -18.32 -14.56
C ASN A 125 -10.16 -18.40 -15.26
N ASP A 126 -11.05 -17.43 -15.04
CA ASP A 126 -12.35 -17.38 -15.70
C ASP A 126 -12.21 -16.66 -17.05
N SER A 127 -12.59 -17.36 -18.13
CA SER A 127 -12.49 -16.87 -19.51
C SER A 127 -13.27 -15.57 -19.75
N ASN A 128 -14.32 -15.31 -18.98
CA ASN A 128 -15.10 -14.08 -19.09
C ASN A 128 -14.38 -12.83 -18.55
N TYR A 129 -13.31 -13.03 -17.79
CA TYR A 129 -12.53 -11.95 -17.17
C TYR A 129 -11.14 -11.76 -17.77
N LEU A 130 -10.75 -12.50 -18.82
CA LEU A 130 -9.40 -12.43 -19.38
C LEU A 130 -8.99 -11.02 -19.82
N SER A 131 -9.86 -10.29 -20.49
CA SER A 131 -9.56 -8.92 -20.94
C SER A 131 -9.35 -7.96 -19.76
N ILE A 132 -10.14 -8.13 -18.69
CA ILE A 132 -10.03 -7.33 -17.46
C ILE A 132 -8.74 -7.69 -16.74
N LEU A 133 -8.45 -8.99 -16.64
CA LEU A 133 -7.22 -9.49 -16.03
C LEU A 133 -5.97 -8.93 -16.73
N ASP A 134 -5.95 -8.95 -18.06
CA ASP A 134 -4.80 -8.45 -18.84
C ASP A 134 -4.61 -6.94 -18.68
N SER A 135 -5.69 -6.18 -18.67
CA SER A 135 -5.63 -4.74 -18.39
C SER A 135 -5.09 -4.44 -16.99
N LEU A 136 -5.57 -5.17 -15.97
CA LEU A 136 -5.14 -4.99 -14.59
C LEU A 136 -3.71 -5.50 -14.35
N LYS A 137 -3.23 -6.52 -15.09
CA LYS A 137 -1.82 -6.92 -15.08
C LYS A 137 -0.90 -5.80 -15.56
N GLN A 138 -1.28 -5.12 -16.64
CA GLN A 138 -0.52 -3.96 -17.12
C GLN A 138 -0.51 -2.84 -16.07
N GLU A 139 -1.66 -2.54 -15.48
CA GLU A 139 -1.76 -1.50 -14.46
C GLU A 139 -0.91 -1.83 -13.22
N ILE A 140 -0.98 -3.04 -12.69
CA ILE A 140 -0.20 -3.43 -11.50
C ILE A 140 1.30 -3.38 -11.79
N ASP A 141 1.75 -3.76 -12.98
CA ASP A 141 3.17 -3.70 -13.35
C ASP A 141 3.67 -2.25 -13.42
N VAL A 142 2.89 -1.34 -13.99
CA VAL A 142 3.18 0.10 -13.98
C VAL A 142 3.26 0.62 -12.54
N ARG A 143 2.29 0.28 -11.70
CA ARG A 143 2.26 0.71 -10.31
C ARG A 143 3.45 0.18 -9.49
N ILE A 144 3.86 -1.07 -9.74
CA ILE A 144 5.06 -1.66 -9.11
C ILE A 144 6.32 -0.94 -9.58
N ALA A 145 6.44 -0.68 -10.88
CA ALA A 145 7.57 0.04 -11.44
C ALA A 145 7.70 1.43 -10.81
N ASP A 146 6.61 2.18 -10.77
CA ASP A 146 6.57 3.51 -10.14
C ASP A 146 6.96 3.47 -8.66
N ALA A 147 6.44 2.50 -7.91
CA ALA A 147 6.76 2.34 -6.49
C ALA A 147 8.23 1.95 -6.23
N LYS A 148 8.89 1.32 -7.20
CA LYS A 148 10.33 0.98 -7.15
C LYS A 148 11.22 2.15 -7.57
N LEU A 149 10.67 3.20 -8.19
CA LEU A 149 11.44 4.39 -8.54
C LEU A 149 11.96 5.05 -7.27
N LYS A 150 13.23 5.39 -7.32
CA LYS A 150 13.91 6.03 -6.20
C LYS A 150 13.72 7.53 -6.31
N PRO A 151 13.03 8.20 -5.35
CA PRO A 151 12.85 9.64 -5.40
C PRO A 151 14.20 10.36 -5.41
N LYS A 152 14.28 11.44 -6.19
CA LYS A 152 15.48 12.28 -6.29
C LYS A 152 15.78 12.93 -4.92
N GLY A 153 17.02 12.90 -4.47
CA GLY A 153 17.46 13.58 -3.24
C GLY A 153 17.13 12.87 -1.93
N VAL A 154 16.47 11.72 -1.96
CA VAL A 154 16.26 10.93 -0.74
C VAL A 154 17.50 10.13 -0.40
N GLY A 155 18.08 10.43 0.75
CA GLY A 155 19.17 9.63 1.32
C GLY A 155 18.70 8.19 1.58
N ARG A 156 19.52 7.21 1.16
CA ARG A 156 19.15 5.81 1.24
C ARG A 156 19.79 5.17 2.42
N GLN A 157 19.15 5.33 3.53
CA GLN A 157 19.56 4.65 4.76
C GLN A 157 19.62 3.12 4.58
N PHE A 158 18.74 2.57 3.72
CA PHE A 158 18.66 1.13 3.47
C PHE A 158 19.82 0.55 2.64
N GLU A 159 20.58 1.38 1.94
CA GLU A 159 21.74 0.95 1.15
C GLU A 159 23.07 1.08 1.90
N GLN A 160 23.05 1.73 3.05
CA GLN A 160 24.25 1.92 3.87
C GLN A 160 24.33 0.84 4.96
N LYS A 161 25.44 0.08 4.98
CA LYS A 161 25.69 -0.90 6.05
C LYS A 161 25.63 -0.29 7.46
N SER A 162 25.88 1.01 7.57
CA SER A 162 25.82 1.74 8.84
C SER A 162 24.41 1.83 9.43
N TYR A 163 23.35 1.71 8.63
CA TYR A 163 21.98 1.72 9.16
C TYR A 163 21.69 0.47 10.02
N LEU A 164 22.39 -0.63 9.78
CA LEU A 164 22.31 -1.83 10.62
C LEU A 164 22.73 -1.58 12.06
N LYS A 165 23.38 -0.45 12.31
CA LYS A 165 23.77 0.02 13.65
C LYS A 165 22.73 0.96 14.27
N ALA A 166 21.66 1.27 13.54
CA ALA A 166 20.58 2.11 14.05
C ALA A 166 19.79 1.38 15.16
N PRO A 167 19.23 2.13 16.12
CA PRO A 167 18.47 1.54 17.22
C PRO A 167 17.17 0.81 16.78
N ASN A 168 16.74 0.99 15.54
CA ASN A 168 15.56 0.35 14.95
C ASN A 168 15.91 -0.98 14.28
N LEU A 169 16.45 -1.90 15.03
CA LEU A 169 16.81 -3.22 14.54
C LEU A 169 15.60 -4.13 14.44
N THR A 170 15.66 -5.06 13.49
CA THR A 170 14.66 -6.11 13.44
C THR A 170 14.77 -7.03 14.66
N PRO A 171 13.70 -7.70 15.08
CA PRO A 171 13.78 -8.65 16.19
C PRO A 171 14.89 -9.70 16.04
N GLY A 172 15.23 -10.10 14.81
CA GLY A 172 16.32 -11.03 14.52
C GLY A 172 17.72 -10.49 14.84
N ASP A 173 17.88 -9.16 14.82
CA ASP A 173 19.16 -8.52 15.12
C ASP A 173 19.36 -8.32 16.63
N LEU A 174 18.30 -8.52 17.42
CA LEU A 174 18.34 -8.37 18.87
C LEU A 174 18.72 -9.65 19.62
N TYR A 175 18.77 -10.76 18.91
CA TYR A 175 19.07 -12.07 19.50
C TYR A 175 20.17 -12.78 18.71
N ASP A 176 21.08 -13.38 19.42
CA ASP A 176 22.11 -14.24 18.82
C ASP A 176 21.54 -15.60 18.40
N LYS A 177 22.37 -16.44 17.80
CA LYS A 177 22.00 -17.81 17.39
C LYS A 177 21.57 -18.71 18.55
N LYS A 178 21.86 -18.32 19.79
CA LYS A 178 21.47 -19.04 21.02
C LYS A 178 20.18 -18.47 21.62
N GLY A 179 19.59 -17.41 21.02
CA GLY A 179 18.41 -16.73 21.53
C GLY A 179 18.71 -15.77 22.69
N GLU A 180 19.98 -15.46 22.94
CA GLU A 180 20.37 -14.46 23.94
C GLU A 180 20.31 -13.05 23.34
N ARG A 181 19.88 -12.09 24.16
CA ARG A 181 19.73 -10.70 23.72
C ARG A 181 21.12 -10.10 23.45
N THR A 182 21.36 -9.73 22.20
CA THR A 182 22.61 -9.04 21.82
C THR A 182 22.46 -7.54 21.98
N TYR A 183 23.41 -6.92 22.66
CA TYR A 183 23.56 -5.46 22.67
C TYR A 183 24.49 -5.10 21.51
N ILE A 184 23.95 -4.32 20.57
CA ILE A 184 24.81 -3.75 19.53
C ILE A 184 25.67 -2.69 20.21
N LYS A 185 26.95 -2.94 20.31
CA LYS A 185 27.89 -1.91 20.70
C LYS A 185 27.88 -0.81 19.62
N PRO A 186 27.85 0.48 20.00
CA PRO A 186 28.16 1.54 19.06
C PRO A 186 29.46 1.19 18.35
N ALA A 187 29.54 1.44 17.06
CA ALA A 187 30.83 1.30 16.38
C ALA A 187 31.78 2.29 17.05
N ASP A 188 32.89 1.77 17.53
CA ASP A 188 33.98 2.62 17.95
C ASP A 188 34.31 3.56 16.79
N GLU A 189 34.35 4.87 17.09
CA GLU A 189 34.70 5.95 16.19
C GLU A 189 36.11 5.73 15.57
#